data_36a298ce1ae307cdb472f6e01122c9ac
#
_entry.id   36a298ce1ae307cdb472f6e01122c9ac
#
_cell.length_a   1.000
_cell.length_b   1.000
_cell.length_c   1.000
_cell.angle_alpha   90.00
_cell.angle_beta   90.00
_cell.angle_gamma   90.00
#
_symmetry.space_group_name_H-M   'P 1'
#
loop_
_entity.id
_entity.type
_entity.pdbx_description
1 polymer ?
#
loop_
_entity_poly.entity_id
_entity_poly.type
_entity_poly.pdbx_seq_one_letter_code
_entity_poly.pdbx_strand_id
1 'polypeptide(L)'
;MIELKDYTIIKKIGEGGMGDVYLGSHTVLENKVAIKSLNPSLINNEEFKKRFRREAKIHSKLNHPNIVKLIDFREREDGLFIIMEYVEGKQLDDYVKTETGPIPEDKLIPIFKQILEAISYAHSMGLVHRDIKP
;
A
#
# COMPACT_ATOMS: atom_id res chain seq x y z
N MET A 1 -12.11 -10.88 13.70
CA MET A 1 -12.04 -11.00 12.22
C MET A 1 -12.52 -9.69 11.61
N ILE A 2 -11.84 -9.19 10.60
CA ILE A 2 -12.24 -7.96 9.91
C ILE A 2 -13.32 -8.31 8.88
N GLU A 3 -14.47 -7.71 9.01
CA GLU A 3 -15.54 -7.84 8.02
C GLU A 3 -15.73 -6.49 7.34
N LEU A 4 -15.49 -6.47 6.05
CA LEU A 4 -15.76 -5.30 5.21
C LEU A 4 -16.85 -5.67 4.21
N LYS A 5 -17.86 -4.82 4.13
CA LYS A 5 -18.87 -4.95 3.07
C LYS A 5 -18.16 -4.89 1.71
N ASP A 6 -18.54 -5.77 0.81
CA ASP A 6 -18.01 -5.89 -0.55
C ASP A 6 -16.62 -6.52 -0.67
N TYR A 7 -15.94 -6.85 0.43
CA TYR A 7 -14.61 -7.46 0.39
C TYR A 7 -14.51 -8.65 1.34
N THR A 8 -13.87 -9.72 0.86
CA THR A 8 -13.52 -10.89 1.65
C THR A 8 -12.03 -10.87 1.95
N ILE A 9 -11.68 -11.01 3.22
CA ILE A 9 -10.27 -11.10 3.65
C ILE A 9 -9.76 -12.51 3.40
N ILE A 10 -8.64 -12.63 2.69
CA ILE A 10 -8.01 -13.92 2.37
C ILE A 10 -6.92 -14.25 3.37
N LYS A 11 -5.93 -13.36 3.54
CA LYS A 11 -4.81 -13.55 4.47
C LYS A 11 -4.10 -12.24 4.78
N LYS A 12 -3.35 -12.22 5.88
CA LYS A 12 -2.43 -11.10 6.18
C LYS A 12 -1.19 -11.22 5.30
N ILE A 13 -0.77 -10.12 4.69
CA ILE A 13 0.39 -10.04 3.81
C ILE A 13 1.45 -9.03 4.29
N GLY A 14 1.16 -8.23 5.30
CA GLY A 14 2.12 -7.28 5.86
C GLY A 14 1.75 -6.83 7.26
N GLU A 15 2.75 -6.40 8.00
CA GLU A 15 2.62 -5.84 9.34
C GLU A 15 3.39 -4.53 9.44
N GLY A 16 2.84 -3.59 10.19
CA GLY A 16 3.48 -2.31 10.45
C GLY A 16 3.04 -1.69 11.78
N GLY A 17 3.74 -0.66 12.22
CA GLY A 17 3.46 0.01 13.49
C GLY A 17 2.08 0.69 13.52
N MET A 18 1.61 1.19 12.41
CA MET A 18 0.30 1.85 12.30
C MET A 18 -0.83 0.88 11.95
N GLY A 19 -0.52 -0.26 11.34
CA GLY A 19 -1.53 -1.23 10.96
C GLY A 19 -0.99 -2.37 10.11
N ASP A 20 -1.87 -3.30 9.84
CA ASP A 20 -1.59 -4.51 9.07
C ASP A 20 -2.17 -4.39 7.67
N VAL A 21 -1.60 -5.12 6.74
CA VAL A 21 -2.08 -5.21 5.36
C VAL A 21 -2.57 -6.62 5.08
N TYR A 22 -3.75 -6.72 4.49
CA TYR A 22 -4.40 -7.98 4.14
C TYR A 22 -4.60 -8.09 2.63
N LEU A 23 -4.47 -9.30 2.12
CA LEU A 23 -4.98 -9.63 0.80
C LEU A 23 -6.48 -9.87 0.91
N GLY A 24 -7.24 -9.19 0.08
CA GLY A 24 -8.69 -9.37 -0.01
C GLY A 24 -9.15 -9.57 -1.45
N SER A 25 -10.43 -9.85 -1.60
CA SER A 25 -11.08 -9.98 -2.89
C SER A 25 -12.44 -9.27 -2.84
N HIS A 26 -12.79 -8.58 -3.91
CA HIS A 26 -14.13 -8.01 -4.04
C HIS A 26 -15.15 -9.14 -4.18
N THR A 27 -16.21 -9.11 -3.39
CA THR A 27 -17.20 -10.21 -3.30
C THR A 27 -17.94 -10.50 -4.60
N VAL A 28 -18.11 -9.49 -5.45
CA VAL A 28 -18.83 -9.61 -6.72
C VAL A 28 -17.88 -9.66 -7.91
N LEU A 29 -16.92 -8.73 -7.96
CA LEU A 29 -16.00 -8.60 -9.09
C LEU A 29 -14.84 -9.59 -9.04
N GLU A 30 -14.61 -10.21 -7.88
CA GLU A 30 -13.56 -11.21 -7.64
C GLU A 30 -12.11 -10.73 -7.85
N ASN A 31 -11.90 -9.45 -8.15
CA ASN A 31 -10.56 -8.89 -8.26
C ASN A 31 -9.89 -8.79 -6.89
N LYS A 32 -8.60 -9.04 -6.88
CA LYS A 32 -7.77 -8.95 -5.66
C LYS A 32 -7.47 -7.51 -5.31
N VAL A 33 -7.47 -7.22 -4.01
CA VAL A 33 -7.12 -5.92 -3.44
C VAL A 33 -6.20 -6.08 -2.24
N ALA A 34 -5.45 -5.04 -1.91
CA ALA A 34 -4.72 -4.94 -0.66
C ALA A 34 -5.51 -4.02 0.29
N ILE A 35 -5.71 -4.46 1.52
CA ILE A 35 -6.49 -3.72 2.51
C ILE A 35 -5.59 -3.39 3.68
N LYS A 36 -5.28 -2.11 3.86
CA LYS A 36 -4.51 -1.61 5.00
C LYS A 36 -5.48 -1.23 6.11
N SER A 37 -5.33 -1.86 7.25
CA SER A 37 -6.15 -1.63 8.44
C SER A 37 -5.36 -0.85 9.48
N LEU A 38 -5.95 0.19 10.06
CA LEU A 38 -5.36 0.85 11.22
C LEU A 38 -5.32 -0.14 12.39
N ASN A 39 -4.18 -0.17 13.09
CA ASN A 39 -4.00 -1.06 14.24
C ASN A 39 -5.12 -0.81 15.27
N PRO A 40 -5.81 -1.86 15.75
CA PRO A 40 -6.89 -1.73 16.74
C PRO A 40 -6.50 -0.96 18.00
N SER A 41 -5.25 -1.03 18.43
CA SER A 41 -4.73 -0.26 19.56
C SER A 41 -4.72 1.26 19.33
N LEU A 42 -4.81 1.70 18.08
CA LEU A 42 -4.78 3.11 17.67
C LEU A 42 -6.16 3.67 17.31
N ILE A 43 -7.20 2.85 17.32
CA ILE A 43 -8.56 3.28 16.93
C ILE A 43 -9.07 4.45 17.78
N ASN A 44 -8.71 4.50 19.06
CA ASN A 44 -9.14 5.58 19.96
C ASN A 44 -8.17 6.77 19.98
N ASN A 45 -7.11 6.74 19.19
CA ASN A 45 -6.14 7.81 19.09
C ASN A 45 -6.48 8.73 17.91
N GLU A 46 -7.06 9.90 18.21
CA GLU A 46 -7.51 10.85 17.17
C GLU A 46 -6.38 11.39 16.29
N GLU A 47 -5.17 11.50 16.81
CA GLU A 47 -4.01 11.97 16.05
C GLU A 47 -3.60 10.95 14.98
N PHE A 48 -3.54 9.66 15.32
CA PHE A 48 -3.26 8.59 14.36
C PHE A 48 -4.38 8.45 13.32
N LYS A 49 -5.63 8.60 13.73
CA LYS A 49 -6.76 8.62 12.79
C LYS A 49 -6.66 9.77 11.79
N LYS A 50 -6.34 10.97 12.25
CA LYS A 50 -6.12 12.14 11.39
C LYS A 50 -5.01 11.90 10.38
N ARG A 51 -3.89 11.33 10.84
CA ARG A 51 -2.76 11.00 9.98
C ARG A 51 -3.15 9.97 8.92
N PHE A 52 -3.85 8.92 9.33
CA PHE A 52 -4.31 7.87 8.44
C PHE A 52 -5.26 8.41 7.34
N ARG A 53 -6.22 9.24 7.73
CA ARG A 53 -7.13 9.92 6.79
C ARG A 53 -6.39 10.84 5.84
N ARG A 54 -5.43 11.59 6.36
CA ARG A 54 -4.62 12.51 5.55
C ARG A 54 -3.78 11.77 4.52
N GLU A 55 -3.14 10.68 4.92
CA GLU A 55 -2.38 9.82 3.99
C GLU A 55 -3.27 9.26 2.89
N ALA A 56 -4.44 8.77 3.25
CA ALA A 56 -5.41 8.27 2.28
C ALA A 56 -5.85 9.36 1.31
N LYS A 57 -6.12 10.56 1.80
CA LYS A 57 -6.53 11.70 0.97
C LYS A 57 -5.45 12.09 -0.03
N ILE A 58 -4.19 12.12 0.39
CA ILE A 58 -3.06 12.42 -0.49
C ILE A 58 -2.89 11.29 -1.51
N HIS A 59 -2.88 10.04 -1.04
CA HIS A 59 -2.74 8.87 -1.90
C HIS A 59 -3.83 8.80 -2.96
N SER A 60 -5.07 9.17 -2.63
CA SER A 60 -6.19 9.18 -3.57
C SER A 60 -6.00 10.09 -4.78
N LYS A 61 -5.14 11.08 -4.66
CA LYS A 61 -4.83 12.04 -5.73
C LYS A 61 -3.68 11.59 -6.63
N LEU A 62 -2.94 10.57 -6.23
CA LEU A 62 -1.81 10.05 -7.01
C LEU A 62 -2.33 9.15 -8.13
N ASN A 63 -1.92 9.44 -9.35
CA ASN A 63 -2.25 8.64 -10.53
C ASN A 63 -1.00 8.51 -11.38
N HIS A 64 -0.27 7.41 -11.19
CA HIS A 64 0.98 7.14 -11.87
C HIS A 64 1.15 5.63 -12.04
N PRO A 65 1.66 5.13 -13.19
CA PRO A 65 1.78 3.70 -13.46
C PRO A 65 2.70 2.95 -12.49
N ASN A 66 3.63 3.66 -11.85
CA ASN A 66 4.58 3.06 -10.90
C ASN A 66 4.21 3.32 -9.44
N ILE A 67 3.00 3.76 -9.16
CA ILE A 67 2.47 3.95 -7.81
C ILE A 67 1.18 3.15 -7.66
N VAL A 68 1.11 2.36 -6.59
CA VAL A 68 -0.09 1.60 -6.24
C VAL A 68 -1.28 2.54 -6.08
N LYS A 69 -2.37 2.22 -6.77
CA LYS A 69 -3.57 3.06 -6.78
C LYS A 69 -4.45 2.82 -5.57
N LEU A 70 -4.88 3.88 -4.91
CA LEU A 70 -5.92 3.81 -3.88
C LEU A 70 -7.29 3.65 -4.56
N ILE A 71 -8.03 2.62 -4.14
CA ILE A 71 -9.36 2.29 -4.69
C ILE A 71 -10.46 2.91 -3.84
N ASP A 72 -10.39 2.75 -2.51
CA ASP A 72 -11.44 3.19 -1.60
C ASP A 72 -10.90 3.43 -0.19
N PHE A 73 -11.65 4.18 0.60
CA PHE A 73 -11.39 4.42 2.01
C PHE A 73 -12.66 4.13 2.80
N ARG A 74 -12.55 3.32 3.83
CA ARG A 74 -13.67 2.97 4.71
C ARG A 74 -13.39 3.37 6.13
N GLU A 75 -14.32 4.08 6.73
CA GLU A 75 -14.31 4.44 8.15
C GLU A 75 -15.49 3.83 8.86
N ARG A 76 -15.20 3.08 9.94
CA ARG A 76 -16.19 2.40 10.76
C ARG A 76 -15.88 2.66 12.22
N GLU A 77 -16.82 2.36 13.11
CA GLU A 77 -16.59 2.47 14.55
C GLU A 77 -15.42 1.59 15.03
N ASP A 78 -15.25 0.43 14.40
CA ASP A 78 -14.24 -0.56 14.77
C ASP A 78 -12.93 -0.43 13.98
N GLY A 79 -12.80 0.53 13.07
CA GLY A 79 -11.56 0.71 12.35
C GLY A 79 -11.60 1.62 11.14
N LEU A 80 -10.42 1.93 10.65
CA LEU A 80 -10.21 2.64 9.39
C LEU A 80 -9.45 1.74 8.42
N PHE A 81 -9.87 1.74 7.16
CA PHE A 81 -9.34 0.84 6.14
C PHE A 81 -9.06 1.60 4.84
N ILE A 82 -7.89 1.34 4.28
CA ILE A 82 -7.53 1.80 2.93
C ILE A 82 -7.55 0.59 2.02
N ILE A 83 -8.38 0.64 0.98
CA ILE A 83 -8.43 -0.39 -0.05
C ILE A 83 -7.62 0.10 -1.24
N MET A 84 -6.64 -0.66 -1.65
CA MET A 84 -5.73 -0.31 -2.73
C MET A 84 -5.51 -1.48 -3.68
N GLU A 85 -4.98 -1.18 -4.83
CA GLU A 85 -4.53 -2.16 -5.81
C GLU A 85 -3.61 -3.18 -5.18
N TYR A 86 -3.83 -4.46 -5.48
CA TYR A 86 -2.91 -5.53 -5.10
C TYR A 86 -1.91 -5.74 -6.22
N VAL A 87 -0.65 -5.64 -5.88
CA VAL A 87 0.45 -5.90 -6.82
C VAL A 87 1.00 -7.30 -6.54
N GLU A 88 0.78 -8.20 -7.50
CA GLU A 88 1.38 -9.53 -7.46
C GLU A 88 2.88 -9.43 -7.77
N GLY A 89 3.70 -10.05 -6.93
CA GLY A 89 5.14 -10.00 -7.11
C GLY A 89 5.89 -10.08 -5.80
N LYS A 90 7.15 -9.67 -5.82
CA LYS A 90 8.04 -9.67 -4.68
C LYS A 90 8.62 -8.29 -4.42
N GLN A 91 8.97 -8.04 -3.18
CA GLN A 91 9.81 -6.89 -2.84
C GLN A 91 11.19 -7.07 -3.48
N LEU A 92 11.85 -5.98 -3.79
CA LEU A 92 13.12 -6.02 -4.52
C LEU A 92 14.21 -6.77 -3.75
N ASP A 93 14.29 -6.61 -2.45
CA ASP A 93 15.26 -7.35 -1.63
C ASP A 93 15.00 -8.86 -1.62
N ASP A 94 13.75 -9.28 -1.56
CA ASP A 94 13.37 -10.69 -1.66
C ASP A 94 13.70 -11.26 -3.04
N TYR A 95 13.44 -10.51 -4.09
CA TYR A 95 13.77 -10.90 -5.46
C TYR A 95 15.28 -11.11 -5.64
N VAL A 96 16.09 -10.20 -5.11
CA VAL A 96 17.55 -10.32 -5.13
C VAL A 96 18.02 -11.55 -4.36
N LYS A 97 17.47 -11.79 -3.17
CA LYS A 97 17.86 -12.91 -2.31
C LYS A 97 17.45 -14.28 -2.86
N THR A 98 16.26 -14.36 -3.49
CA THR A 98 15.67 -15.64 -3.86
C THR A 98 15.84 -16.00 -5.33
N GLU A 99 16.01 -15.06 -6.24
CA GLU A 99 15.98 -15.31 -7.68
C GLU A 99 17.23 -14.86 -8.45
N THR A 100 17.73 -13.66 -8.22
CA THR A 100 18.79 -13.10 -9.08
C THR A 100 20.16 -12.98 -8.45
N GLY A 101 20.24 -12.89 -7.12
CA GLY A 101 21.43 -12.33 -6.48
C GLY A 101 21.63 -10.86 -6.88
N PRO A 102 22.85 -10.32 -6.89
CA PRO A 102 23.10 -8.95 -7.30
C PRO A 102 22.56 -8.68 -8.71
N ILE A 103 21.76 -7.61 -8.84
CA ILE A 103 21.14 -7.27 -10.14
C ILE A 103 22.19 -6.59 -11.03
N PRO A 104 22.40 -7.08 -12.29
CA PRO A 104 23.27 -6.42 -13.24
C PRO A 104 22.83 -4.98 -13.53
N GLU A 105 23.80 -4.08 -13.75
CA GLU A 105 23.55 -2.66 -13.96
C GLU A 105 22.54 -2.38 -15.06
N ASP A 106 22.63 -3.08 -16.19
CA ASP A 106 21.73 -2.93 -17.33
C ASP A 106 20.26 -3.24 -17.02
N LYS A 107 20.00 -4.10 -16.02
CA LYS A 107 18.67 -4.42 -15.52
C LYS A 107 18.24 -3.54 -14.37
N LEU A 108 19.20 -3.09 -13.56
CA LEU A 108 18.94 -2.23 -12.40
C LEU A 108 18.53 -0.81 -12.81
N ILE A 109 19.16 -0.24 -13.82
CA ILE A 109 18.87 1.12 -14.30
C ILE A 109 17.40 1.32 -14.67
N PRO A 110 16.75 0.43 -15.46
CA PRO A 110 15.32 0.58 -15.76
C PRO A 110 14.43 0.54 -14.52
N ILE A 111 14.75 -0.33 -13.55
CA ILE A 111 14.02 -0.42 -12.29
C ILE A 111 14.15 0.90 -11.50
N PHE A 112 15.37 1.38 -11.37
CA PHE A 112 15.66 2.61 -10.63
C PHE A 112 15.03 3.84 -11.27
N LYS A 113 15.01 3.88 -12.61
CA LYS A 113 14.33 4.94 -13.38
C LYS A 113 12.85 5.01 -13.08
N GLN A 114 12.16 3.87 -13.02
CA GLN A 114 10.74 3.81 -12.68
C GLN A 114 10.48 4.32 -11.26
N ILE A 115 11.34 3.96 -10.30
CA ILE A 115 11.25 4.45 -8.93
C ILE A 115 11.42 5.97 -8.88
N LEU A 116 12.43 6.50 -9.58
CA LEU A 116 12.67 7.95 -9.62
C LEU A 116 11.53 8.71 -10.28
N GLU A 117 10.94 8.19 -11.33
CA GLU A 117 9.77 8.79 -11.98
C GLU A 117 8.57 8.85 -11.04
N ALA A 118 8.30 7.78 -10.30
CA ALA A 118 7.23 7.73 -9.29
C ALA A 118 7.46 8.74 -8.17
N ILE A 119 8.67 8.80 -7.63
CA ILE A 119 9.04 9.73 -6.56
C ILE A 119 8.97 11.18 -7.04
N SER A 120 9.46 11.46 -8.24
CA SER A 120 9.39 12.80 -8.84
C SER A 120 7.94 13.26 -8.99
N TYR A 121 7.06 12.38 -9.46
CA TYR A 121 5.65 12.66 -9.55
C TYR A 121 5.04 12.95 -8.16
N ALA A 122 5.32 12.11 -7.17
CA ALA A 122 4.81 12.30 -5.81
C ALA A 122 5.29 13.63 -5.22
N HIS A 123 6.56 14.00 -5.43
CA HIS A 123 7.11 15.30 -5.00
C HIS A 123 6.40 16.46 -5.67
N SER A 124 6.06 16.36 -6.96
CA SER A 124 5.31 17.39 -7.67
C SER A 124 3.91 17.59 -7.09
N MET A 125 3.35 16.57 -6.43
CA MET A 125 2.07 16.60 -5.73
C MET A 125 2.19 17.03 -4.25
N GLY A 126 3.40 17.35 -3.79
CA GLY A 126 3.65 17.79 -2.43
C GLY A 126 3.86 16.66 -1.42
N LEU A 127 4.06 15.43 -1.88
CA LEU A 127 4.25 14.27 -1.01
C LEU A 127 5.72 13.86 -0.96
N VAL A 128 6.24 13.62 0.25
CA VAL A 128 7.56 13.04 0.50
C VAL A 128 7.37 11.69 1.17
N HIS A 129 7.95 10.62 0.60
CA HIS A 129 7.73 9.25 1.07
C HIS A 129 8.22 9.00 2.49
N ARG A 130 9.46 9.38 2.80
CA ARG A 130 10.13 9.24 4.11
C ARG A 130 10.41 7.81 4.58
N ASP A 131 10.06 6.77 3.82
CA ASP A 131 10.28 5.37 4.19
C ASP A 131 10.57 4.49 2.97
N ILE A 132 11.48 4.95 2.11
CA ILE A 132 11.88 4.16 0.92
C ILE A 132 12.79 3.03 1.36
N LYS A 133 12.40 1.82 1.00
CA LYS A 133 13.15 0.59 1.26
C LYS A 133 12.92 -0.42 0.15
N PRO A 134 13.89 -1.35 -0.09
CA PRO A 134 13.74 -2.35 -1.15
C PRO A 134 12.63 -3.34 -0.93
#